data_894fa8544c37b9417c366229623f777a
#
_entry.id   894fa8544c37b9417c366229623f777a
#
_cell.length_a   1.000
_cell.length_b   1.000
_cell.length_c   1.000
_cell.angle_alpha   90.00
_cell.angle_beta   90.00
_cell.angle_gamma   90.00
#
_symmetry.space_group_name_H-M   'P 1'
#
loop_
_entity.id
_entity.type
_entity.pdbx_description
1 polymer ?
#
loop_
_entity_poly.entity_id
_entity_poly.type
_entity_poly.pdbx_seq_one_letter_code
_entity_poly.pdbx_strand_id
1 'polypeptide(L)'
;MDIQTFIQNFREAFGEKAELPLVFWYSDTQEGTAEKINGCIFKGMKTAREGGIISLNAETIGCGGGKFYTGFTEMPEHVPTFVSLKERYKQTPQMVIDFIQQIGVLKAEK
;
A
#
# COMPACT_ATOMS: atom_id res chain seq x y z
N MET A 1 -8.89 16.48 15.48
CA MET A 1 -10.16 16.43 14.69
C MET A 1 -10.83 15.11 15.02
N ASP A 2 -12.10 15.18 15.35
CA ASP A 2 -12.84 13.97 15.59
C ASP A 2 -13.28 13.33 14.25
N ILE A 3 -13.40 12.01 14.24
CA ILE A 3 -13.62 11.24 13.00
C ILE A 3 -14.99 11.54 12.37
N GLN A 4 -15.99 11.84 13.16
CA GLN A 4 -17.33 12.18 12.65
C GLN A 4 -17.32 13.52 11.93
N THR A 5 -16.64 14.51 12.49
CA THR A 5 -16.44 15.80 11.84
C THR A 5 -15.66 15.66 10.53
N PHE A 6 -14.63 14.80 10.50
CA PHE A 6 -13.91 14.51 9.25
C PHE A 6 -14.82 13.90 8.20
N ILE A 7 -15.62 12.89 8.54
CA ILE A 7 -16.54 12.22 7.61
C ILE A 7 -17.56 13.21 7.06
N GLN A 8 -18.13 14.04 7.92
CA GLN A 8 -19.08 15.06 7.50
C GLN A 8 -18.46 16.04 6.51
N ASN A 9 -17.34 16.64 6.86
CA ASN A 9 -16.64 17.60 6.00
C ASN A 9 -16.21 16.97 4.66
N PHE A 10 -15.76 15.72 4.70
CA PHE A 10 -15.37 14.99 3.49
C PHE A 10 -16.56 14.79 2.54
N ARG A 11 -17.72 14.39 3.08
CA ARG A 11 -18.93 14.20 2.30
C ARG A 11 -19.53 15.50 1.79
N GLU A 12 -19.46 16.57 2.57
CA GLU A 12 -19.84 17.92 2.12
C GLU A 12 -18.98 18.39 0.94
N ALA A 13 -17.67 18.11 0.99
CA ALA A 13 -16.75 18.54 -0.07
C ALA A 13 -16.84 17.69 -1.35
N PHE A 14 -17.00 16.37 -1.22
CA PHE A 14 -16.90 15.41 -2.32
C PHE A 14 -18.22 14.70 -2.67
N GLY A 15 -19.29 14.95 -1.92
CA GLY A 15 -20.61 14.34 -2.11
C GLY A 15 -20.90 13.21 -1.14
N GLU A 16 -22.17 12.99 -0.84
CA GLU A 16 -22.64 11.97 0.11
C GLU A 16 -22.24 10.53 -0.24
N LYS A 17 -22.07 10.25 -1.52
CA LYS A 17 -21.66 8.93 -2.01
C LYS A 17 -20.15 8.77 -2.17
N ALA A 18 -19.36 9.79 -1.82
CA ALA A 18 -17.92 9.72 -1.94
C ALA A 18 -17.36 8.62 -1.02
N GLU A 19 -16.50 7.79 -1.58
CA GLU A 19 -15.80 6.76 -0.80
C GLU A 19 -14.81 7.41 0.15
N LEU A 20 -14.94 7.09 1.43
CA LEU A 20 -14.03 7.58 2.46
C LEU A 20 -12.63 7.01 2.27
N PRO A 21 -11.57 7.76 2.62
CA PRO A 21 -10.22 7.22 2.63
C PRO A 21 -10.11 6.07 3.64
N LEU A 22 -9.20 5.15 3.34
CA LEU A 22 -8.83 4.08 4.27
C LEU A 22 -7.68 4.55 5.16
N VAL A 23 -7.69 4.13 6.41
CA VAL A 23 -6.62 4.33 7.36
C VAL A 23 -5.75 3.08 7.39
N PHE A 24 -4.44 3.23 7.40
CA PHE A 24 -3.51 2.15 7.66
C PHE A 24 -2.52 2.53 8.76
N TRP A 25 -2.06 1.53 9.46
CA TRP A 25 -1.04 1.66 10.49
C TRP A 25 -0.22 0.38 10.59
N TYR A 26 0.96 0.47 11.19
CA TYR A 26 1.75 -0.71 11.52
C TYR A 26 1.46 -1.14 12.95
N SER A 27 1.43 -2.46 13.17
CA SER A 27 1.15 -3.06 14.47
C SER A 27 2.02 -4.31 14.64
N ASP A 28 2.46 -4.57 15.86
CA ASP A 28 3.18 -5.81 16.22
C ASP A 28 2.22 -6.97 16.43
N THR A 29 0.93 -6.71 16.51
CA THR A 29 -0.11 -7.70 16.71
C THR A 29 -1.06 -7.74 15.53
N GLN A 30 -1.56 -8.92 15.21
CA GLN A 30 -2.63 -9.07 14.23
C GLN A 30 -3.93 -8.48 14.78
N GLU A 31 -4.47 -7.51 14.08
CA GLU A 31 -5.79 -6.94 14.34
C GLU A 31 -6.73 -7.31 13.18
N GLY A 32 -7.96 -7.70 13.50
CA GLY A 32 -8.92 -8.12 12.48
C GLY A 32 -8.55 -9.41 11.76
N THR A 33 -8.85 -9.52 10.50
CA THR A 33 -8.68 -10.72 9.69
C THR A 33 -7.35 -10.72 8.94
N ALA A 34 -6.58 -11.79 9.07
CA ALA A 34 -5.44 -12.06 8.18
C ALA A 34 -5.97 -12.63 6.86
N GLU A 35 -5.97 -11.79 5.84
CA GLU A 35 -6.45 -12.18 4.51
C GLU A 35 -5.27 -12.32 3.55
N LYS A 36 -5.16 -13.47 2.90
CA LYS A 36 -4.17 -13.69 1.86
C LYS A 36 -4.66 -13.04 0.56
N ILE A 37 -3.95 -12.01 0.12
CA ILE A 37 -4.26 -11.28 -1.09
C ILE A 37 -3.45 -11.84 -2.26
N ASN A 38 -4.12 -12.53 -3.15
CA ASN A 38 -3.52 -12.99 -4.39
C ASN A 38 -3.51 -11.86 -5.43
N GLY A 39 -2.31 -11.36 -5.73
CA GLY A 39 -2.12 -10.27 -6.69
C GLY A 39 -1.92 -8.91 -6.02
N CYS A 40 -2.52 -7.86 -6.60
CA CYS A 40 -2.30 -6.50 -6.14
C CYS A 40 -2.86 -6.26 -4.72
N ILE A 41 -2.07 -5.60 -3.87
CA ILE A 41 -2.46 -5.24 -2.50
C ILE A 41 -3.78 -4.45 -2.44
N PHE A 42 -4.08 -3.66 -3.46
CA PHE A 42 -5.34 -2.90 -3.52
C PHE A 42 -6.61 -3.75 -3.54
N LYS A 43 -6.51 -5.04 -3.84
CA LYS A 43 -7.65 -5.94 -3.70
C LYS A 43 -8.17 -6.03 -2.26
N GLY A 44 -7.28 -5.92 -1.28
CA GLY A 44 -7.65 -5.89 0.13
C GLY A 44 -8.43 -4.65 0.54
N MET A 45 -8.29 -3.56 -0.18
CA MET A 45 -9.03 -2.32 0.11
C MET A 45 -10.55 -2.51 0.01
N LYS A 46 -11.00 -3.42 -0.86
CA LYS A 46 -12.43 -3.73 -0.98
C LYS A 46 -12.97 -4.30 0.34
N THR A 47 -12.30 -5.31 0.89
CA THR A 47 -12.70 -5.91 2.17
C THR A 47 -12.67 -4.90 3.31
N ALA A 48 -11.63 -4.05 3.36
CA ALA A 48 -11.56 -2.99 4.37
C ALA A 48 -12.72 -1.98 4.24
N ARG A 49 -13.15 -1.65 3.01
CA ARG A 49 -14.29 -0.75 2.77
C ARG A 49 -15.64 -1.35 3.18
N GLU A 50 -15.77 -2.66 3.16
CA GLU A 50 -16.95 -3.39 3.62
C GLU A 50 -17.07 -3.45 5.16
N GLY A 51 -16.22 -2.73 5.86
CA GLY A 51 -16.32 -2.51 7.31
C GLY A 51 -15.42 -3.40 8.17
N GLY A 52 -14.31 -3.86 7.63
CA GLY A 52 -13.37 -4.72 8.34
C GLY A 52 -11.98 -4.09 8.54
N ILE A 53 -11.25 -4.66 9.49
CA ILE A 53 -9.79 -4.48 9.61
C ILE A 53 -9.12 -5.66 8.94
N ILE A 54 -8.18 -5.39 8.05
CA ILE A 54 -7.38 -6.42 7.40
C ILE A 54 -5.94 -6.31 7.89
N SER A 55 -5.42 -7.39 8.43
CA SER A 55 -4.00 -7.51 8.75
C SER A 55 -3.23 -8.06 7.57
N LEU A 56 -2.22 -7.33 7.14
CA LEU A 56 -1.34 -7.70 6.04
C LEU A 56 0.10 -7.79 6.51
N ASN A 57 0.83 -8.75 5.97
CA ASN A 57 2.26 -8.94 6.23
C ASN A 57 2.96 -9.56 5.01
N ALA A 58 4.24 -9.88 5.14
CA ALA A 58 5.02 -10.46 4.06
C ALA A 58 4.47 -11.79 3.51
N GLU A 59 3.73 -12.55 4.32
CA GLU A 59 3.16 -13.85 3.92
C GLU A 59 1.81 -13.69 3.24
N THR A 60 1.03 -12.72 3.67
CA THR A 60 -0.35 -12.51 3.17
C THR A 60 -0.42 -11.66 1.92
N ILE A 61 0.55 -10.77 1.69
CA ILE A 61 0.63 -9.96 0.47
C ILE A 61 1.23 -10.80 -0.67
N GLY A 62 0.46 -11.06 -1.72
CA GLY A 62 0.93 -11.82 -2.87
C GLY A 62 1.79 -11.03 -3.86
N CYS A 63 1.65 -9.71 -3.89
CA CYS A 63 2.37 -8.83 -4.82
C CYS A 63 3.74 -8.42 -4.28
N GLY A 64 4.81 -8.73 -5.01
CA GLY A 64 6.19 -8.35 -4.62
C GLY A 64 6.37 -6.84 -4.48
N GLY A 65 5.82 -6.06 -5.38
CA GLY A 65 5.80 -4.59 -5.27
C GLY A 65 5.02 -4.12 -4.04
N GLY A 66 3.88 -4.74 -3.75
CA GLY A 66 3.10 -4.43 -2.56
C GLY A 66 3.90 -4.68 -1.27
N LYS A 67 4.59 -5.81 -1.17
CA LYS A 67 5.47 -6.11 -0.02
C LYS A 67 6.57 -5.08 0.14
N PHE A 68 7.22 -4.72 -0.96
CA PHE A 68 8.30 -3.75 -0.96
C PHE A 68 7.83 -2.34 -0.57
N TYR A 69 6.80 -1.82 -1.24
CA TYR A 69 6.32 -0.46 -0.97
C TYR A 69 5.65 -0.29 0.39
N THR A 70 5.21 -1.37 1.00
CA THR A 70 4.72 -1.36 2.40
C THR A 70 5.82 -1.64 3.42
N GLY A 71 7.05 -1.87 2.99
CA GLY A 71 8.22 -2.02 3.86
C GLY A 71 8.45 -3.41 4.43
N PHE A 72 7.71 -4.43 3.98
CA PHE A 72 7.85 -5.80 4.51
C PHE A 72 8.99 -6.60 3.89
N THR A 73 9.49 -6.20 2.74
CA THR A 73 10.60 -6.88 2.06
C THR A 73 11.55 -5.88 1.41
N GLU A 74 12.76 -6.31 1.17
CA GLU A 74 13.69 -5.58 0.30
C GLU A 74 13.14 -5.52 -1.14
N MET A 75 13.69 -4.60 -1.93
CA MET A 75 13.27 -4.43 -3.32
C MET A 75 13.51 -5.72 -4.13
N PRO A 76 12.47 -6.30 -4.75
CA PRO A 76 12.68 -7.46 -5.62
C PRO A 76 13.60 -7.12 -6.80
N GLU A 77 14.50 -8.04 -7.13
CA GLU A 77 15.52 -7.84 -8.17
C GLU A 77 14.94 -7.47 -9.55
N HIS A 78 13.75 -7.98 -9.87
CA HIS A 78 13.11 -7.73 -11.15
C HIS A 78 12.47 -6.34 -11.28
N VAL A 79 12.22 -5.63 -10.17
CA VAL A 79 11.48 -4.35 -10.18
C VAL A 79 12.20 -3.27 -10.98
N PRO A 80 13.52 -3.04 -10.80
CA PRO A 80 14.22 -2.02 -11.59
C PRO A 80 14.16 -2.29 -13.10
N THR A 81 14.37 -3.55 -13.50
CA THR A 81 14.31 -3.95 -14.91
C THR A 81 12.90 -3.82 -15.46
N PHE A 82 11.89 -4.28 -14.73
CA PHE A 82 10.50 -4.18 -15.15
C PHE A 82 10.06 -2.73 -15.37
N VAL A 83 10.42 -1.82 -14.46
CA VAL A 83 10.05 -0.41 -14.55
C VAL A 83 10.75 0.26 -15.72
N SER A 84 12.04 -0.02 -15.94
CA SER A 84 12.81 0.55 -17.05
C SER A 84 12.32 0.05 -18.42
N LEU A 85 12.10 -1.26 -18.56
CA LEU A 85 11.63 -1.87 -19.82
C LEU A 85 10.24 -1.40 -20.23
N LYS A 86 9.41 -1.01 -19.29
CA LYS A 86 8.07 -0.47 -19.58
C LYS A 86 8.08 1.02 -19.88
N GLU A 87 9.23 1.64 -19.90
CA GLU A 87 9.41 3.09 -20.21
C GLU A 87 8.51 4.02 -19.37
N ARG A 88 8.08 3.53 -18.21
CA ARG A 88 7.08 4.27 -17.42
C ARG A 88 7.66 5.43 -16.65
N TYR A 89 8.89 5.26 -16.10
CA TYR A 89 9.46 6.22 -15.18
C TYR A 89 10.94 6.50 -15.42
N LYS A 90 11.72 5.49 -15.75
CA LYS A 90 13.19 5.58 -15.92
C LYS A 90 13.66 4.76 -17.11
N GLN A 91 14.75 5.19 -17.71
CA GLN A 91 15.29 4.58 -18.93
C GLN A 91 16.12 3.32 -18.65
N THR A 92 16.76 3.23 -17.49
CA THR A 92 17.60 2.10 -17.11
C THR A 92 17.26 1.56 -15.73
N PRO A 93 17.56 0.28 -15.43
CA PRO A 93 17.39 -0.27 -14.09
C PRO A 93 18.13 0.52 -13.01
N GLN A 94 19.35 1.00 -13.30
CA GLN A 94 20.13 1.80 -12.36
C GLN A 94 19.43 3.12 -12.01
N MET A 95 18.82 3.79 -12.97
CA MET A 95 18.06 5.01 -12.72
C MET A 95 16.84 4.77 -11.81
N VAL A 96 16.23 3.58 -11.85
CA VAL A 96 15.17 3.20 -10.91
C VAL A 96 15.72 3.06 -9.50
N ILE A 97 16.86 2.37 -9.35
CA ILE A 97 17.52 2.19 -8.05
C ILE A 97 17.90 3.54 -7.45
N ASP A 98 18.55 4.40 -8.22
CA ASP A 98 18.98 5.74 -7.78
C ASP A 98 17.78 6.59 -7.34
N PHE A 99 16.68 6.54 -8.09
CA PHE A 99 15.46 7.26 -7.74
C PHE A 99 14.85 6.76 -6.43
N ILE A 100 14.76 5.43 -6.23
CA ILE A 100 14.23 4.85 -5.00
C ILE A 100 15.11 5.21 -3.80
N GLN A 101 16.43 5.24 -3.96
CA GLN A 101 17.34 5.68 -2.91
C GLN A 101 17.15 7.14 -2.53
N GLN A 102 16.82 8.02 -3.49
CA GLN A 102 16.57 9.43 -3.24
C GLN A 102 15.27 9.69 -2.49
N ILE A 103 14.19 9.03 -2.87
CA ILE A 103 12.87 9.25 -2.26
C ILE A 103 12.70 8.48 -0.94
N GLY A 104 13.50 7.45 -0.73
CA GLY A 104 13.32 6.52 0.37
C GLY A 104 12.07 5.63 0.20
N VAL A 105 11.93 4.67 1.07
CA VAL A 105 10.76 3.80 1.19
C VAL A 105 10.40 3.58 2.64
N LEU A 106 9.12 3.40 2.91
CA LEU A 106 8.66 2.97 4.22
C LEU A 106 9.27 1.62 4.57
N LYS A 107 9.62 1.45 5.82
CA LYS A 107 10.01 0.16 6.38
C LYS A 107 9.10 -0.13 7.55
N ALA A 108 8.53 -1.33 7.56
CA ALA A 108 7.82 -1.82 8.72
C ALA A 108 8.84 -2.02 9.85
N GLU A 109 8.56 -1.48 11.01
CA GLU A 109 9.34 -1.77 12.21
C GLU A 109 9.14 -3.24 12.57
N LYS A 110 10.25 -3.89 12.88
CA LYS A 110 10.23 -5.30 13.28
C LYS A 110 9.91 -5.42 14.77
#